data_7996e4003b9284c21d847ea504c8d98f
#
_entry.id   7996e4003b9284c21d847ea504c8d98f
#
_cell.length_a   1.000
_cell.length_b   1.000
_cell.length_c   1.000
_cell.angle_alpha   90.00
_cell.angle_beta   90.00
_cell.angle_gamma   90.00
#
_symmetry.space_group_name_H-M   'P 1'
#
loop_
_entity.id
_entity.type
_entity.pdbx_description
1 polymer ?
#
loop_
_entity_poly.entity_id
_entity_poly.type
_entity_poly.pdbx_seq_one_letter_code
_entity_poly.pdbx_strand_id
1 'polypeptide(L)'
;MGLSMTVLALSAAMAQVAVPRDPVAAIPAQEGASPHQGPLPAPAPAIPAGPVAAPLPPQDWSALPVLRFRRPVTPTTESTAFVAGQVSSGQCSGAARTRDGWQLTIDLALFATADGRIRRVTPRAIDCPTVEQYAAGLLLGAARDNIDLRGAAGDIWYRTTMTFGWKA
;
A
#
# COMPACT_ATOMS: atom_id res chain seq x y z
N MET A 1 -44.28 6.04 35.93
CA MET A 1 -44.41 5.62 34.53
C MET A 1 -43.08 5.04 34.10
N GLY A 2 -42.95 3.70 34.19
CA GLY A 2 -41.72 2.98 33.89
C GLY A 2 -41.68 2.58 32.44
N LEU A 3 -40.61 2.88 31.73
CA LEU A 3 -40.29 2.31 30.42
C LEU A 3 -39.37 1.12 30.62
N SER A 4 -39.92 -0.08 30.34
CA SER A 4 -39.14 -1.31 30.23
C SER A 4 -38.35 -1.31 28.92
N MET A 5 -37.03 -1.35 28.97
CA MET A 5 -36.16 -1.63 27.83
C MET A 5 -36.00 -3.15 27.66
N THR A 6 -36.58 -3.68 26.61
CA THR A 6 -36.41 -5.07 26.18
C THR A 6 -35.12 -5.18 25.36
N VAL A 7 -34.13 -5.88 25.87
CA VAL A 7 -32.87 -6.19 25.17
C VAL A 7 -33.12 -7.44 24.31
N LEU A 8 -33.08 -7.27 22.98
CA LEU A 8 -33.13 -8.39 22.04
C LEU A 8 -31.68 -8.89 21.83
N ALA A 9 -31.39 -10.08 22.32
CA ALA A 9 -30.15 -10.78 22.04
C ALA A 9 -30.22 -11.47 20.68
N LEU A 10 -29.42 -11.01 19.72
CA LEU A 10 -29.25 -11.68 18.43
C LEU A 10 -28.12 -12.70 18.56
N SER A 11 -28.48 -13.99 18.62
CA SER A 11 -27.50 -15.09 18.56
C SER A 11 -27.10 -15.35 17.11
N ALA A 12 -25.86 -15.05 16.74
CA ALA A 12 -25.26 -15.41 15.48
C ALA A 12 -24.79 -16.88 15.50
N ALA A 13 -25.47 -17.76 14.77
CA ALA A 13 -25.04 -19.14 14.56
C ALA A 13 -23.88 -19.16 13.53
N MET A 14 -22.69 -19.52 13.98
CA MET A 14 -21.55 -19.80 13.09
C MET A 14 -21.74 -21.19 12.48
N ALA A 15 -22.01 -21.24 11.18
CA ALA A 15 -21.98 -22.47 10.39
C ALA A 15 -20.52 -22.84 10.14
N GLN A 16 -20.06 -23.94 10.76
CA GLN A 16 -18.77 -24.56 10.45
C GLN A 16 -18.90 -25.36 9.15
N VAL A 17 -18.20 -24.90 8.10
CA VAL A 17 -18.06 -25.65 6.86
C VAL A 17 -17.06 -26.77 7.10
N ALA A 18 -17.54 -28.02 7.13
CA ALA A 18 -16.73 -29.21 7.20
C ALA A 18 -16.02 -29.43 5.83
N VAL A 19 -14.70 -29.39 5.84
CA VAL A 19 -13.87 -29.74 4.68
C VAL A 19 -13.81 -31.27 4.58
N PRO A 20 -14.23 -31.90 3.45
CA PRO A 20 -14.07 -33.33 3.25
C PRO A 20 -12.59 -33.68 3.19
N ARG A 21 -12.15 -34.62 4.03
CA ARG A 21 -10.83 -35.25 3.90
C ARG A 21 -10.96 -36.39 2.91
N ASP A 22 -10.36 -36.24 1.75
CA ASP A 22 -10.18 -37.35 0.81
C ASP A 22 -9.29 -38.43 1.44
N PRO A 23 -9.63 -39.73 1.31
CA PRO A 23 -8.80 -40.81 1.80
C PRO A 23 -7.51 -40.88 0.96
N VAL A 24 -6.38 -40.82 1.64
CA VAL A 24 -5.07 -41.03 1.05
C VAL A 24 -5.04 -42.42 0.45
N ALA A 25 -5.02 -42.51 -0.89
CA ALA A 25 -4.81 -43.74 -1.63
C ALA A 25 -3.41 -44.29 -1.33
N ALA A 26 -3.37 -45.50 -0.82
CA ALA A 26 -2.16 -46.24 -0.56
C ALA A 26 -1.37 -46.44 -1.87
N ILE A 27 -0.12 -45.97 -1.91
CA ILE A 27 0.80 -46.18 -3.03
C ILE A 27 1.26 -47.64 -2.97
N PRO A 28 1.05 -48.46 -4.03
CA PRO A 28 1.62 -49.81 -4.07
C PRO A 28 3.15 -49.72 -4.18
N ALA A 29 3.85 -50.50 -3.35
CA ALA A 29 5.28 -50.67 -3.42
C ALA A 29 5.67 -51.22 -4.78
N GLN A 30 6.37 -50.44 -5.59
CA GLN A 30 7.01 -50.93 -6.83
C GLN A 30 8.35 -51.53 -6.47
N GLU A 31 8.36 -52.87 -6.51
CA GLU A 31 9.56 -53.71 -6.45
C GLU A 31 10.34 -53.60 -7.75
N GLY A 32 11.62 -53.29 -7.65
CA GLY A 32 12.67 -53.73 -8.55
C GLY A 32 12.64 -53.28 -10.01
N ALA A 33 13.08 -52.06 -10.30
CA ALA A 33 13.56 -51.72 -11.65
C ALA A 33 15.03 -51.23 -11.56
N SER A 34 15.93 -51.93 -12.24
CA SER A 34 17.35 -51.62 -12.42
C SER A 34 17.57 -50.15 -12.85
N PRO A 35 18.68 -49.51 -12.46
CA PRO A 35 18.98 -48.16 -12.85
C PRO A 35 19.37 -48.09 -14.33
N HIS A 36 18.41 -47.82 -15.20
CA HIS A 36 18.71 -47.32 -16.53
C HIS A 36 19.22 -45.87 -16.35
N GLN A 37 20.53 -45.69 -16.49
CA GLN A 37 21.11 -44.35 -16.68
C GLN A 37 20.65 -43.82 -18.04
N GLY A 38 19.47 -43.19 -18.03
CA GLY A 38 19.04 -42.36 -19.14
C GLY A 38 19.93 -41.13 -19.27
N PRO A 39 20.01 -40.49 -20.44
CA PRO A 39 20.76 -39.25 -20.62
C PRO A 39 20.35 -38.24 -19.58
N LEU A 40 21.35 -37.54 -18.99
CA LEU A 40 21.11 -36.45 -18.02
C LEU A 40 20.06 -35.48 -18.58
N PRO A 41 19.01 -35.17 -17.84
CA PRO A 41 18.02 -34.18 -18.29
C PRO A 41 18.73 -32.87 -18.60
N ALA A 42 18.41 -32.30 -19.77
CA ALA A 42 18.90 -30.99 -20.16
C ALA A 42 18.62 -29.99 -19.03
N PRO A 43 19.55 -29.05 -18.74
CA PRO A 43 19.31 -28.04 -17.70
C PRO A 43 17.99 -27.31 -17.96
N ALA A 44 17.13 -27.29 -16.95
CA ALA A 44 15.85 -26.60 -17.05
C ALA A 44 16.10 -25.13 -17.47
N PRO A 45 15.27 -24.57 -18.36
CA PRO A 45 15.42 -23.17 -18.74
C PRO A 45 15.38 -22.31 -17.48
N ALA A 46 16.38 -21.42 -17.34
CA ALA A 46 16.46 -20.52 -16.20
C ALA A 46 15.17 -19.70 -16.14
N ILE A 47 14.43 -19.82 -15.05
CA ILE A 47 13.24 -18.99 -14.80
C ILE A 47 13.73 -17.54 -14.80
N PRO A 48 13.19 -16.65 -15.68
CA PRO A 48 13.61 -15.27 -15.68
C PRO A 48 13.39 -14.69 -14.28
N ALA A 49 14.44 -14.07 -13.73
CA ALA A 49 14.35 -13.41 -12.43
C ALA A 49 13.19 -12.41 -12.47
N GLY A 50 12.19 -12.60 -11.63
CA GLY A 50 11.05 -11.69 -11.53
C GLY A 50 11.52 -10.27 -11.21
N PRO A 51 10.68 -9.26 -11.42
CA PRO A 51 11.06 -7.87 -11.14
C PRO A 51 11.55 -7.73 -9.71
N VAL A 52 12.77 -7.24 -9.54
CA VAL A 52 13.35 -6.99 -8.21
C VAL A 52 12.45 -6.01 -7.47
N ALA A 53 11.97 -6.39 -6.29
CA ALA A 53 11.14 -5.53 -5.46
C ALA A 53 11.91 -4.24 -5.09
N ALA A 54 11.22 -3.10 -5.16
CA ALA A 54 11.82 -1.83 -4.75
C ALA A 54 12.21 -1.89 -3.25
N PRO A 55 13.36 -1.31 -2.87
CA PRO A 55 13.82 -1.32 -1.48
C PRO A 55 12.79 -0.65 -0.54
N LEU A 56 12.92 -0.86 0.76
CA LEU A 56 12.18 -0.11 1.77
C LEU A 56 12.78 1.31 1.91
N PRO A 57 11.97 2.32 2.28
CA PRO A 57 12.50 3.65 2.55
C PRO A 57 13.40 3.61 3.79
N PRO A 58 14.42 4.50 3.88
CA PRO A 58 15.18 4.66 5.10
C PRO A 58 14.27 5.09 6.25
N GLN A 59 14.68 4.87 7.49
CA GLN A 59 13.88 5.28 8.66
C GLN A 59 13.84 6.81 8.82
N ASP A 60 14.97 7.47 8.57
CA ASP A 60 15.05 8.93 8.58
C ASP A 60 14.84 9.49 7.16
N TRP A 61 13.77 10.26 7.00
CA TRP A 61 13.44 10.93 5.75
C TRP A 61 13.94 12.38 5.69
N SER A 62 14.49 12.93 6.79
CA SER A 62 14.97 14.31 6.82
C SER A 62 16.08 14.57 5.81
N ALA A 63 16.94 13.57 5.60
CA ALA A 63 18.05 13.60 4.65
C ALA A 63 17.62 13.31 3.19
N LEU A 64 16.40 12.88 2.94
CA LEU A 64 15.93 12.60 1.58
C LEU A 64 15.80 13.91 0.78
N PRO A 65 16.20 13.94 -0.48
CA PRO A 65 15.94 15.07 -1.35
C PRO A 65 14.44 15.29 -1.53
N VAL A 66 14.03 16.55 -1.62
CA VAL A 66 12.63 16.90 -1.89
C VAL A 66 12.29 16.58 -3.34
N LEU A 67 11.20 15.85 -3.55
CA LEU A 67 10.69 15.56 -4.88
C LEU A 67 10.23 16.87 -5.55
N ARG A 68 10.71 17.10 -6.76
CA ARG A 68 10.31 18.25 -7.57
C ARG A 68 9.33 17.82 -8.63
N PHE A 69 8.25 18.57 -8.76
CA PHE A 69 7.25 18.39 -9.81
C PHE A 69 7.40 19.47 -10.88
N ARG A 70 7.18 19.12 -12.13
CA ARG A 70 7.12 20.07 -13.25
C ARG A 70 5.87 20.94 -13.20
N ARG A 71 4.77 20.37 -12.70
CA ARG A 71 3.50 21.05 -12.44
C ARG A 71 3.12 20.81 -10.98
N PRO A 72 2.63 21.84 -10.26
CA PRO A 72 2.20 21.67 -8.87
C PRO A 72 1.21 20.52 -8.69
N VAL A 73 1.37 19.77 -7.61
CA VAL A 73 0.46 18.71 -7.21
C VAL A 73 -0.35 19.20 -6.03
N THR A 74 -1.62 19.46 -6.26
CA THR A 74 -2.55 19.96 -5.23
C THR A 74 -3.73 19.00 -5.14
N PRO A 75 -4.15 18.59 -3.95
CA PRO A 75 -5.38 17.83 -3.78
C PRO A 75 -6.58 18.55 -4.37
N THR A 76 -7.45 17.81 -5.06
CA THR A 76 -8.71 18.34 -5.62
C THR A 76 -9.74 18.55 -4.50
N THR A 77 -10.81 19.26 -4.80
CA THR A 77 -11.96 19.41 -3.89
C THR A 77 -12.54 18.04 -3.50
N GLU A 78 -12.64 17.13 -4.47
CA GLU A 78 -13.15 15.78 -4.24
C GLU A 78 -12.23 14.97 -3.31
N SER A 79 -10.92 14.98 -3.58
CA SER A 79 -9.95 14.27 -2.73
C SER A 79 -9.92 14.84 -1.31
N THR A 80 -10.06 16.15 -1.19
CA THR A 80 -10.14 16.84 0.11
C THR A 80 -11.44 16.48 0.85
N ALA A 81 -12.58 16.41 0.16
CA ALA A 81 -13.85 16.00 0.74
C ALA A 81 -13.82 14.56 1.26
N PHE A 82 -13.17 13.65 0.51
CA PHE A 82 -12.94 12.27 0.98
C PHE A 82 -12.18 12.25 2.31
N VAL A 83 -11.06 12.96 2.40
CA VAL A 83 -10.25 13.03 3.63
C VAL A 83 -11.02 13.65 4.78
N ALA A 84 -11.75 14.75 4.53
CA ALA A 84 -12.62 15.38 5.53
C ALA A 84 -13.68 14.41 6.06
N GLY A 85 -14.26 13.57 5.20
CA GLY A 85 -15.18 12.50 5.56
C GLY A 85 -14.57 11.46 6.50
N GLN A 86 -13.32 11.03 6.25
CA GLN A 86 -12.61 10.09 7.12
C GLN A 86 -12.34 10.68 8.51
N VAL A 87 -12.01 11.97 8.57
CA VAL A 87 -11.82 12.68 9.85
C VAL A 87 -13.14 12.85 10.60
N SER A 88 -14.20 13.31 9.93
CA SER A 88 -15.50 13.54 10.56
C SER A 88 -16.18 12.26 11.06
N SER A 89 -15.94 11.14 10.41
CA SER A 89 -16.43 9.81 10.85
C SER A 89 -15.60 9.19 11.98
N GLY A 90 -14.55 9.87 12.45
CA GLY A 90 -13.67 9.37 13.51
C GLY A 90 -12.70 8.26 13.07
N GLN A 91 -12.59 8.00 11.78
CA GLN A 91 -11.65 7.01 11.23
C GLN A 91 -10.21 7.54 11.18
N CYS A 92 -10.02 8.82 11.43
CA CYS A 92 -8.78 9.54 11.27
C CYS A 92 -8.68 10.66 12.30
N SER A 93 -7.66 10.67 13.15
CA SER A 93 -7.50 11.64 14.24
C SER A 93 -6.41 12.70 13.99
N GLY A 94 -5.61 12.55 12.91
CA GLY A 94 -4.42 13.38 12.65
C GLY A 94 -4.68 14.79 12.11
N ALA A 95 -5.94 15.24 11.96
CA ALA A 95 -6.23 16.57 11.44
C ALA A 95 -6.00 17.65 12.50
N ALA A 96 -5.31 18.72 12.10
CA ALA A 96 -5.08 19.90 12.92
C ALA A 96 -6.07 21.02 12.59
N ARG A 97 -6.52 21.75 13.60
CA ARG A 97 -7.35 22.92 13.41
C ARG A 97 -6.48 24.14 13.01
N THR A 98 -6.93 24.86 12.00
CA THR A 98 -6.28 26.09 11.52
C THR A 98 -7.25 27.29 11.65
N ARG A 99 -6.79 28.49 11.30
CA ARG A 99 -7.68 29.68 11.25
C ARG A 99 -8.80 29.52 10.23
N ASP A 100 -8.51 28.83 9.10
CA ASP A 100 -9.41 28.73 7.94
C ASP A 100 -10.21 27.43 7.92
N GLY A 101 -10.06 26.58 8.95
CA GLY A 101 -10.76 25.30 9.03
C GLY A 101 -9.87 24.17 9.59
N TRP A 102 -9.78 23.08 8.87
CA TRP A 102 -9.02 21.89 9.22
C TRP A 102 -7.95 21.59 8.18
N GLN A 103 -6.89 20.96 8.61
CA GLN A 103 -5.79 20.54 7.75
C GLN A 103 -5.28 19.16 8.17
N LEU A 104 -5.06 18.27 7.20
CA LEU A 104 -4.35 17.00 7.38
C LEU A 104 -3.14 16.98 6.46
N THR A 105 -1.98 16.66 7.03
CA THR A 105 -0.71 16.62 6.31
C THR A 105 -0.11 15.23 6.37
N ILE A 106 0.34 14.72 5.23
CA ILE A 106 0.95 13.39 5.11
C ILE A 106 2.30 13.52 4.42
N ASP A 107 3.34 13.05 5.07
CA ASP A 107 4.65 12.89 4.46
C ASP A 107 4.67 11.59 3.64
N LEU A 108 5.29 11.64 2.48
CA LEU A 108 5.39 10.55 1.53
C LEU A 108 6.84 10.37 1.08
N ALA A 109 7.32 9.13 1.12
CA ALA A 109 8.57 8.76 0.47
C ALA A 109 8.27 8.08 -0.87
N LEU A 110 9.00 8.47 -1.91
CA LEU A 110 8.84 7.98 -3.26
C LEU A 110 10.19 7.47 -3.79
N PHE A 111 10.23 6.20 -4.22
CA PHE A 111 11.40 5.63 -4.88
C PHE A 111 11.23 5.75 -6.39
N ALA A 112 12.14 6.49 -7.02
CA ALA A 112 12.17 6.67 -8.45
C ALA A 112 13.47 6.16 -9.04
N THR A 113 13.39 5.55 -10.22
CA THR A 113 14.53 5.14 -11.03
C THR A 113 15.09 6.30 -11.83
N ALA A 114 16.32 6.20 -12.29
CA ALA A 114 16.99 7.24 -13.07
C ALA A 114 16.22 7.61 -14.36
N ASP A 115 15.45 6.68 -14.93
CA ASP A 115 14.59 6.89 -16.08
C ASP A 115 13.22 7.54 -15.74
N GLY A 116 13.01 7.92 -14.50
CA GLY A 116 11.79 8.61 -14.05
C GLY A 116 10.61 7.71 -13.71
N ARG A 117 10.80 6.39 -13.65
CA ARG A 117 9.74 5.47 -13.25
C ARG A 117 9.61 5.42 -11.75
N ILE A 118 8.37 5.49 -11.26
CA ILE A 118 8.08 5.31 -9.85
C ILE A 118 7.93 3.82 -9.58
N ARG A 119 8.73 3.32 -8.65
CA ARG A 119 8.74 1.91 -8.24
C ARG A 119 7.99 1.70 -6.93
N ARG A 120 7.97 2.71 -6.06
CA ARG A 120 7.31 2.63 -4.75
C ARG A 120 6.90 4.01 -4.24
N VAL A 121 5.77 4.07 -3.58
CA VAL A 121 5.35 5.20 -2.74
C VAL A 121 5.02 4.64 -1.36
N THR A 122 5.53 5.26 -0.32
CA THR A 122 5.30 4.85 1.07
C THR A 122 4.86 6.08 1.85
N PRO A 123 3.63 6.10 2.39
CA PRO A 123 3.20 7.14 3.29
C PRO A 123 3.84 6.96 4.68
N ARG A 124 4.06 8.06 5.39
CA ARG A 124 4.34 8.00 6.83
C ARG A 124 3.05 7.67 7.57
N ALA A 125 3.14 6.74 8.51
CA ALA A 125 2.00 6.39 9.35
C ALA A 125 1.55 7.60 10.19
N ILE A 126 0.26 7.89 10.13
CA ILE A 126 -0.43 8.95 10.89
C ILE A 126 -1.67 8.42 11.59
N ASP A 127 -1.73 7.09 11.81
CA ASP A 127 -2.87 6.35 12.37
C ASP A 127 -4.17 6.53 11.57
N CYS A 128 -4.03 6.63 10.24
CA CYS A 128 -5.12 6.82 9.31
C CYS A 128 -4.89 6.02 8.01
N PRO A 129 -4.88 4.67 8.06
CA PRO A 129 -4.43 3.82 6.95
C PRO A 129 -5.15 4.08 5.62
N THR A 130 -6.46 4.35 5.68
CA THR A 130 -7.26 4.64 4.46
C THR A 130 -6.78 5.90 3.75
N VAL A 131 -6.51 6.97 4.51
CA VAL A 131 -6.05 8.24 3.94
C VAL A 131 -4.58 8.15 3.53
N GLU A 132 -3.75 7.41 4.27
CA GLU A 132 -2.35 7.13 3.92
C GLU A 132 -2.26 6.45 2.55
N GLN A 133 -3.01 5.37 2.33
CA GLN A 133 -3.05 4.67 1.06
C GLN A 133 -3.64 5.53 -0.06
N TYR A 134 -4.68 6.31 0.25
CA TYR A 134 -5.29 7.23 -0.69
C TYR A 134 -4.31 8.30 -1.16
N ALA A 135 -3.58 8.94 -0.23
CA ALA A 135 -2.56 9.93 -0.54
C ALA A 135 -1.41 9.34 -1.38
N ALA A 136 -0.98 8.10 -1.09
CA ALA A 136 0.02 7.40 -1.89
C ALA A 136 -0.47 7.16 -3.32
N GLY A 137 -1.74 6.78 -3.50
CA GLY A 137 -2.37 6.62 -4.82
C GLY A 137 -2.46 7.93 -5.60
N LEU A 138 -2.87 9.03 -4.94
CA LEU A 138 -2.91 10.36 -5.54
C LEU A 138 -1.52 10.81 -6.00
N LEU A 139 -0.49 10.62 -5.14
CA LEU A 139 0.88 10.96 -5.49
C LEU A 139 1.37 10.15 -6.69
N LEU A 140 1.12 8.84 -6.70
CA LEU A 140 1.51 7.96 -7.79
C LEU A 140 0.89 8.41 -9.13
N GLY A 141 -0.39 8.78 -9.12
CA GLY A 141 -1.08 9.32 -10.29
C GLY A 141 -0.52 10.68 -10.74
N ALA A 142 -0.33 11.59 -9.80
CA ALA A 142 0.14 12.95 -10.07
C ALA A 142 1.61 13.03 -10.48
N ALA A 143 2.43 12.07 -10.06
CA ALA A 143 3.86 12.02 -10.37
C ALA A 143 4.15 11.42 -11.76
N ARG A 144 3.17 10.72 -12.35
CA ARG A 144 3.35 10.16 -13.70
C ARG A 144 3.62 11.27 -14.70
N ASP A 145 4.77 11.18 -15.39
CA ASP A 145 5.24 12.16 -16.36
C ASP A 145 5.36 13.61 -15.84
N ASN A 146 5.34 13.78 -14.51
CA ASN A 146 5.32 15.08 -13.85
C ASN A 146 6.50 15.32 -12.89
N ILE A 147 7.34 14.33 -12.64
CA ILE A 147 8.51 14.50 -11.77
C ILE A 147 9.69 15.11 -12.56
N ASP A 148 10.45 15.96 -11.86
CA ASP A 148 11.68 16.55 -12.38
C ASP A 148 12.88 15.92 -11.65
N LEU A 149 13.55 15.02 -12.35
CA LEU A 149 14.72 14.29 -11.84
C LEU A 149 16.04 14.84 -12.37
N ARG A 150 16.07 16.08 -12.87
CA ARG A 150 17.30 16.68 -13.37
C ARG A 150 18.38 16.68 -12.28
N GLY A 151 19.52 16.06 -12.56
CA GLY A 151 20.62 15.89 -11.61
C GLY A 151 20.49 14.68 -10.68
N ALA A 152 19.50 13.81 -10.87
CA ALA A 152 19.44 12.54 -10.16
C ALA A 152 20.48 11.57 -10.70
N ALA A 153 21.35 11.07 -9.82
CA ALA A 153 22.42 10.12 -10.13
C ALA A 153 21.97 8.69 -9.79
N GLY A 154 20.91 8.18 -10.42
CA GLY A 154 20.48 6.80 -10.23
C GLY A 154 19.12 6.65 -9.53
N ASP A 155 18.89 5.44 -9.04
CA ASP A 155 17.65 5.06 -8.35
C ASP A 155 17.72 5.53 -6.90
N ILE A 156 16.87 6.48 -6.50
CA ILE A 156 16.91 7.05 -5.14
C ILE A 156 15.52 7.28 -4.55
N TRP A 157 15.49 7.44 -3.24
CA TRP A 157 14.34 7.88 -2.48
C TRP A 157 14.24 9.41 -2.47
N TYR A 158 13.04 9.91 -2.63
CA TYR A 158 12.65 11.31 -2.45
C TYR A 158 11.61 11.42 -1.35
N ARG A 159 11.50 12.60 -0.75
CA ARG A 159 10.39 12.95 0.14
C ARG A 159 9.52 14.02 -0.48
N THR A 160 8.25 13.99 -0.15
CA THR A 160 7.29 15.05 -0.44
C THR A 160 6.21 15.06 0.64
N THR A 161 5.41 16.11 0.67
CA THR A 161 4.32 16.28 1.62
C THR A 161 3.05 16.61 0.86
N MET A 162 1.95 15.96 1.22
CA MET A 162 0.62 16.25 0.69
C MET A 162 -0.25 16.82 1.81
N THR A 163 -0.91 17.93 1.54
CA THR A 163 -1.74 18.64 2.52
C THR A 163 -3.16 18.78 1.99
N PHE A 164 -4.12 18.30 2.77
CA PHE A 164 -5.55 18.45 2.54
C PHE A 164 -6.07 19.52 3.49
N GLY A 165 -6.77 20.53 2.97
CA GLY A 165 -7.34 21.62 3.76
C GLY A 165 -8.81 21.84 3.43
N TRP A 166 -9.67 21.89 4.46
CA TRP A 166 -11.11 22.14 4.29
C TRP A 166 -11.65 23.08 5.36
N LYS A 167 -12.75 23.77 5.02
CA LYS A 167 -13.43 24.67 5.96
C LYS A 167 -14.13 23.89 7.07
N ALA A 168 -14.29 24.53 8.23
CA ALA A 168 -15.03 23.98 9.37
C ALA A 168 -16.54 23.97 9.07
#